data_6132958723d96bd9ad8271a11f0aeaf3
#
_entry.id   6132958723d96bd9ad8271a11f0aeaf3
#
_cell.length_a   1.000
_cell.length_b   1.000
_cell.length_c   1.000
_cell.angle_alpha   90.00
_cell.angle_beta   90.00
_cell.angle_gamma   90.00
#
_symmetry.space_group_name_H-M   'P 1'
#
loop_
_entity.id
_entity.type
_entity.pdbx_description
1 polymer ?
#
loop_
_entity_poly.entity_id
_entity_poly.type
_entity_poly.pdbx_seq_one_letter_code
_entity_poly.pdbx_strand_id
1 'polypeptide(L)'
;YLEKLGFALAGYGCTTCIGNAGDLTPELNEVITSNDLVCAAVLSGNRNFEARIHPNLKANFLASPPLVVAYAIAGTVLRDLMTEPVGQGKGGKDIYLGDIWPSSDEIHRLMKFAMKGKAFRENYAKVATDPGKLWKKIKGVAGTTYTWPASTYIAEPPFFANFALEKGAASAEGVGATGQNGQITVQGARIMALFGDSITTDHISPAGSIKASSPAGQWLLQHGVQKADFNSYGARRGNHDVMVRGTFANVRIKNLMIPPSADGSREEGGVTVFQSEGPLQGEKMFIFDAAMHYMAQGTPTVIFAGEEYGTGSSRDWAAKGTQLLGIKAVVARSFERIHR
;
A
#
# COMPACT_ATOMS: atom_id res chain seq x y z
N TYR A 1 7.99 -30.18 0.47
CA TYR A 1 6.81 -30.82 1.09
C TYR A 1 5.55 -30.00 0.82
N LEU A 2 5.54 -28.70 1.09
CA LEU A 2 4.36 -27.84 0.87
C LEU A 2 3.89 -27.83 -0.58
N GLU A 3 4.80 -27.85 -1.57
CA GLU A 3 4.46 -27.97 -2.99
C GLU A 3 3.65 -29.25 -3.31
N LYS A 4 3.91 -30.34 -2.59
CA LYS A 4 3.14 -31.58 -2.73
C LYS A 4 1.72 -31.49 -2.17
N LEU A 5 1.47 -30.50 -1.32
CA LEU A 5 0.16 -30.17 -0.77
C LEU A 5 -0.57 -29.08 -1.58
N GLY A 6 0.01 -28.65 -2.71
CA GLY A 6 -0.59 -27.65 -3.56
C GLY A 6 -0.20 -26.19 -3.24
N PHE A 7 0.70 -25.95 -2.28
CA PHE A 7 1.23 -24.62 -2.02
C PHE A 7 2.35 -24.30 -3.01
N ALA A 8 2.39 -23.08 -3.51
CA ALA A 8 3.42 -22.62 -4.42
C ALA A 8 4.20 -21.45 -3.83
N LEU A 9 5.47 -21.33 -4.22
CA LEU A 9 6.25 -20.14 -3.95
C LEU A 9 5.75 -19.01 -4.84
N ALA A 10 5.14 -17.98 -4.25
CA ALA A 10 4.61 -16.83 -4.97
C ALA A 10 5.66 -15.74 -5.21
N GLY A 11 6.62 -15.54 -4.28
CA GLY A 11 7.65 -14.53 -4.41
C GLY A 11 8.51 -14.39 -3.16
N TYR A 12 9.52 -13.55 -3.26
CA TYR A 12 10.42 -13.17 -2.16
C TYR A 12 10.34 -11.68 -1.89
N GLY A 13 10.63 -11.26 -0.65
CA GLY A 13 10.77 -9.86 -0.28
C GLY A 13 9.49 -9.22 0.25
N CYS A 14 9.33 -7.94 0.01
CA CYS A 14 8.25 -7.12 0.55
C CYS A 14 6.92 -7.32 -0.19
N THR A 15 6.31 -8.49 -0.12
CA THR A 15 5.04 -8.77 -0.79
C THR A 15 3.87 -8.11 -0.05
N THR A 16 3.64 -8.49 1.19
CA THR A 16 2.54 -7.93 2.01
C THR A 16 2.89 -6.57 2.62
N CYS A 17 4.17 -6.31 2.89
CA CYS A 17 4.65 -5.07 3.49
C CYS A 17 4.28 -3.82 2.66
N ILE A 18 4.17 -3.94 1.35
CA ILE A 18 3.83 -2.85 0.42
C ILE A 18 2.49 -3.06 -0.30
N GLY A 19 1.70 -4.05 0.10
CA GLY A 19 0.44 -4.35 -0.55
C GLY A 19 0.58 -4.97 -1.95
N ASN A 20 1.65 -5.72 -2.20
CA ASN A 20 1.90 -6.43 -3.45
C ASN A 20 1.64 -7.93 -3.33
N ALA A 21 0.73 -8.33 -2.45
CA ALA A 21 0.35 -9.73 -2.30
C ALA A 21 -0.33 -10.32 -3.55
N GLY A 22 -0.80 -9.46 -4.44
CA GLY A 22 -1.57 -9.84 -5.61
C GLY A 22 -3.07 -9.79 -5.36
N ASP A 23 -3.83 -9.90 -6.44
CA ASP A 23 -5.28 -9.97 -6.36
C ASP A 23 -5.73 -11.44 -6.27
N LEU A 24 -6.93 -11.65 -5.77
CA LEU A 24 -7.62 -12.94 -5.86
C LEU A 24 -8.15 -13.13 -7.28
N THR A 25 -8.42 -14.39 -7.67
CA THR A 25 -9.08 -14.59 -8.96
C THR A 25 -10.46 -13.93 -8.97
N PRO A 26 -10.97 -13.52 -10.15
CA PRO A 26 -12.29 -12.89 -10.24
C PRO A 26 -13.39 -13.71 -9.56
N GLU A 27 -13.37 -15.03 -9.72
CA GLU A 27 -14.35 -15.95 -9.14
C GLU A 27 -14.31 -15.94 -7.60
N LEU A 28 -13.10 -15.96 -7.02
CA LEU A 28 -12.93 -15.87 -5.57
C LEU A 28 -13.37 -14.51 -5.03
N ASN A 29 -13.03 -13.43 -5.72
CA ASN A 29 -13.47 -12.09 -5.35
C ASN A 29 -15.00 -11.99 -5.35
N GLU A 30 -15.64 -12.53 -6.38
CA GLU A 30 -17.10 -12.55 -6.49
C GLU A 30 -17.75 -13.35 -5.37
N VAL A 31 -17.26 -14.58 -5.11
CA VAL A 31 -17.81 -15.42 -4.03
C VAL A 31 -17.68 -14.75 -2.66
N ILE A 32 -16.52 -14.14 -2.37
CA ILE A 32 -16.29 -13.46 -1.09
C ILE A 32 -17.22 -12.26 -0.92
N THR A 33 -17.33 -11.43 -1.95
CA THR A 33 -18.11 -10.18 -1.86
C THR A 33 -19.61 -10.41 -1.91
N SER A 34 -20.07 -11.32 -2.78
CA SER A 34 -21.52 -11.61 -2.95
C SER A 34 -22.13 -12.34 -1.75
N ASN A 35 -21.32 -13.10 -1.01
CA ASN A 35 -21.78 -13.86 0.16
C ASN A 35 -21.32 -13.22 1.49
N ASP A 36 -20.69 -12.07 1.44
CA ASP A 36 -20.15 -11.36 2.60
C ASP A 36 -19.27 -12.23 3.52
N LEU A 37 -18.43 -13.07 2.92
CA LEU A 37 -17.64 -14.06 3.66
C LEU A 37 -16.57 -13.38 4.52
N VAL A 38 -16.35 -13.96 5.71
CA VAL A 38 -15.23 -13.56 6.59
C VAL A 38 -14.00 -14.39 6.21
N CYS A 39 -13.17 -13.83 5.35
CA CYS A 39 -11.87 -14.41 5.00
C CYS A 39 -10.78 -13.83 5.90
N ALA A 40 -9.81 -14.67 6.27
CA ALA A 40 -8.70 -14.33 7.13
C ALA A 40 -7.36 -14.60 6.45
N ALA A 41 -6.33 -13.82 6.83
CA ALA A 41 -4.94 -14.12 6.53
C ALA A 41 -4.17 -14.45 7.81
N VAL A 42 -3.25 -15.40 7.74
CA VAL A 42 -2.30 -15.72 8.81
C VAL A 42 -0.89 -15.49 8.27
N LEU A 43 -0.15 -14.61 8.89
CA LEU A 43 1.15 -14.12 8.41
C LEU A 43 2.21 -14.18 9.51
N SER A 44 3.47 -14.28 9.13
CA SER A 44 4.59 -14.32 10.06
C SER A 44 5.46 -13.06 10.08
N GLY A 45 5.10 -12.01 9.38
CA GLY A 45 6.07 -10.94 9.23
C GLY A 45 5.58 -9.52 8.98
N ASN A 46 4.31 -9.23 9.06
CA ASN A 46 3.85 -7.87 8.83
C ASN A 46 2.82 -7.40 9.85
N ARG A 47 3.04 -6.22 10.41
CA ARG A 47 2.13 -5.56 11.36
C ARG A 47 1.12 -4.61 10.70
N ASN A 48 1.23 -4.36 9.41
CA ASN A 48 0.34 -3.47 8.68
C ASN A 48 -0.63 -4.29 7.84
N PHE A 49 -1.65 -4.85 8.46
CA PHE A 49 -2.55 -5.80 7.83
C PHE A 49 -3.68 -5.16 7.03
N GLU A 50 -4.25 -4.10 7.58
CA GLU A 50 -5.49 -3.50 7.08
C GLU A 50 -5.38 -3.10 5.62
N ALA A 51 -6.20 -3.73 4.78
CA ALA A 51 -6.29 -3.50 3.34
C ALA A 51 -4.99 -3.69 2.52
N ARG A 52 -3.85 -3.94 3.18
CA ARG A 52 -2.56 -4.16 2.49
C ARG A 52 -2.39 -5.56 1.95
N ILE A 53 -2.87 -6.56 2.70
CA ILE A 53 -2.80 -7.95 2.26
C ILE A 53 -3.78 -8.14 1.14
N HIS A 54 -5.04 -7.86 1.41
CA HIS A 54 -6.11 -7.80 0.41
C HIS A 54 -7.30 -7.01 0.96
N PRO A 55 -7.95 -6.14 0.17
CA PRO A 55 -9.07 -5.31 0.64
C PRO A 55 -10.30 -6.11 1.10
N ASN A 56 -10.48 -7.34 0.61
CA ASN A 56 -11.62 -8.20 0.95
C ASN A 56 -11.40 -9.07 2.19
N LEU A 57 -10.21 -8.98 2.84
CA LEU A 57 -9.96 -9.69 4.09
C LEU A 57 -10.52 -8.90 5.28
N LYS A 58 -11.28 -9.58 6.14
CA LYS A 58 -11.89 -8.97 7.33
C LYS A 58 -11.12 -9.28 8.62
N ALA A 59 -10.23 -10.26 8.60
CA ALA A 59 -9.41 -10.64 9.76
C ALA A 59 -7.98 -10.95 9.35
N ASN A 60 -7.03 -10.53 10.19
CA ASN A 60 -5.60 -10.78 9.96
C ASN A 60 -4.94 -11.21 11.26
N PHE A 61 -4.13 -12.26 11.18
CA PHE A 61 -3.46 -12.84 12.34
C PHE A 61 -1.95 -12.88 12.12
N LEU A 62 -1.21 -12.45 13.13
CA LEU A 62 0.24 -12.59 13.17
C LEU A 62 0.61 -13.84 13.96
N ALA A 63 1.34 -14.74 13.34
CA ALA A 63 1.78 -15.99 13.95
C ALA A 63 3.24 -16.30 13.61
N SER A 64 3.86 -17.22 14.35
CA SER A 64 5.18 -17.72 14.01
C SER A 64 5.16 -18.47 12.66
N PRO A 65 6.29 -18.53 11.91
CA PRO A 65 6.32 -19.27 10.66
C PRO A 65 5.79 -20.71 10.73
N PRO A 66 6.11 -21.53 11.75
CA PRO A 66 5.53 -22.85 11.89
C PRO A 66 4.01 -22.85 12.05
N LEU A 67 3.44 -21.89 12.81
CA LEU A 67 1.99 -21.78 12.98
C LEU A 67 1.31 -21.33 11.69
N VAL A 68 1.91 -20.43 10.91
CA VAL A 68 1.39 -20.07 9.58
C VAL A 68 1.24 -21.32 8.71
N VAL A 69 2.25 -22.20 8.71
CA VAL A 69 2.18 -23.47 7.96
C VAL A 69 1.08 -24.38 8.52
N ALA A 70 0.94 -24.49 9.82
CA ALA A 70 -0.09 -25.32 10.45
C ALA A 70 -1.49 -24.83 10.10
N TYR A 71 -1.78 -23.54 10.20
CA TYR A 71 -3.07 -22.96 9.81
C TYR A 71 -3.34 -23.05 8.30
N ALA A 72 -2.30 -22.94 7.48
CA ALA A 72 -2.44 -23.17 6.03
C ALA A 72 -2.89 -24.60 5.72
N ILE A 73 -2.37 -25.60 6.45
CA ILE A 73 -2.78 -27.01 6.32
C ILE A 73 -4.21 -27.19 6.87
N ALA A 74 -4.52 -26.59 8.01
CA ALA A 74 -5.84 -26.67 8.64
C ALA A 74 -6.95 -26.00 7.79
N GLY A 75 -6.60 -24.97 7.00
CA GLY A 75 -7.52 -24.27 6.12
C GLY A 75 -8.50 -23.34 6.82
N THR A 76 -8.43 -23.21 8.15
CA THR A 76 -9.30 -22.34 8.96
C THR A 76 -8.60 -21.89 10.23
N VAL A 77 -8.93 -20.68 10.69
CA VAL A 77 -8.46 -20.16 12.00
C VAL A 77 -9.39 -20.51 13.15
N LEU A 78 -10.53 -21.12 12.86
CA LEU A 78 -11.52 -21.52 13.88
C LEU A 78 -11.17 -22.85 14.57
N ARG A 79 -10.17 -23.55 14.09
CA ARG A 79 -9.72 -24.82 14.66
C ARG A 79 -8.76 -24.59 15.81
N ASP A 80 -9.04 -25.25 16.94
CA ASP A 80 -8.09 -25.30 18.06
C ASP A 80 -7.00 -26.32 17.80
N LEU A 81 -5.84 -25.88 17.31
CA LEU A 81 -4.70 -26.72 16.97
C LEU A 81 -4.08 -27.45 18.18
N MET A 82 -4.45 -27.09 19.41
CA MET A 82 -3.97 -27.78 20.61
C MET A 82 -4.75 -29.08 20.88
N THR A 83 -5.99 -29.15 20.43
CA THR A 83 -6.92 -30.25 20.74
C THR A 83 -7.49 -30.93 19.53
N GLU A 84 -7.55 -30.25 18.40
CA GLU A 84 -8.10 -30.74 17.14
C GLU A 84 -7.03 -31.07 16.11
N PRO A 85 -7.28 -32.06 15.22
CA PRO A 85 -6.31 -32.39 14.17
C PRO A 85 -6.17 -31.24 13.16
N VAL A 86 -4.95 -31.00 12.71
CA VAL A 86 -4.65 -30.05 11.64
C VAL A 86 -5.16 -30.52 10.27
N GLY A 87 -5.37 -31.81 10.13
CA GLY A 87 -5.88 -32.44 8.91
C GLY A 87 -5.83 -33.95 8.99
N GLN A 88 -6.13 -34.60 7.88
CA GLN A 88 -6.06 -36.07 7.77
C GLN A 88 -4.94 -36.50 6.83
N GLY A 89 -4.18 -37.47 7.29
CA GLY A 89 -3.12 -38.12 6.54
C GLY A 89 -3.60 -39.28 5.71
N LYS A 90 -2.67 -40.06 5.19
CA LYS A 90 -2.95 -41.24 4.40
C LYS A 90 -3.78 -42.24 5.20
N GLY A 91 -4.85 -42.74 4.59
CA GLY A 91 -5.77 -43.68 5.22
C GLY A 91 -6.75 -43.08 6.23
N GLY A 92 -6.94 -41.78 6.21
CA GLY A 92 -7.88 -41.08 7.10
C GLY A 92 -7.38 -40.91 8.55
N LYS A 93 -6.09 -41.12 8.81
CA LYS A 93 -5.50 -40.93 10.13
C LYS A 93 -5.46 -39.44 10.47
N ASP A 94 -5.97 -39.07 11.61
CA ASP A 94 -5.88 -37.71 12.14
C ASP A 94 -4.43 -37.32 12.41
N ILE A 95 -4.04 -36.13 11.97
CA ILE A 95 -2.72 -35.56 12.15
C ILE A 95 -2.85 -34.33 13.03
N TYR A 96 -2.16 -34.32 14.13
CA TYR A 96 -2.16 -33.23 15.12
C TYR A 96 -0.97 -32.29 14.93
N LEU A 97 -1.02 -31.14 15.58
CA LEU A 97 0.07 -30.15 15.54
C LEU A 97 1.42 -30.77 15.95
N GLY A 98 1.42 -31.61 16.97
CA GLY A 98 2.63 -32.30 17.43
C GLY A 98 3.28 -33.22 16.40
N ASP A 99 2.49 -33.79 15.48
CA ASP A 99 3.00 -34.67 14.41
C ASP A 99 3.75 -33.91 13.32
N ILE A 100 3.43 -32.61 13.12
CA ILE A 100 4.05 -31.76 12.10
C ILE A 100 5.01 -30.73 12.66
N TRP A 101 5.09 -30.58 13.98
CA TRP A 101 5.98 -29.61 14.63
C TRP A 101 7.41 -30.10 14.60
N PRO A 102 8.36 -29.33 14.03
CA PRO A 102 9.74 -29.77 13.92
C PRO A 102 10.42 -29.79 15.29
N SER A 103 11.14 -30.85 15.57
CA SER A 103 12.03 -30.91 16.75
C SER A 103 13.26 -30.02 16.56
N SER A 104 13.87 -29.61 17.67
CA SER A 104 15.12 -28.84 17.64
C SER A 104 16.23 -29.58 16.88
N ASP A 105 16.32 -30.90 17.03
CA ASP A 105 17.31 -31.72 16.33
C ASP A 105 17.06 -31.76 14.81
N GLU A 106 15.82 -31.80 14.37
CA GLU A 106 15.49 -31.70 12.96
C GLU A 106 15.87 -30.35 12.39
N ILE A 107 15.56 -29.28 13.10
CA ILE A 107 15.96 -27.92 12.73
C ILE A 107 17.50 -27.83 12.62
N HIS A 108 18.22 -28.28 13.61
CA HIS A 108 19.70 -28.27 13.59
C HIS A 108 20.28 -29.07 12.41
N ARG A 109 19.71 -30.24 12.08
CA ARG A 109 20.14 -31.03 10.92
C ARG A 109 19.89 -30.32 9.61
N LEU A 110 18.70 -29.74 9.47
CA LEU A 110 18.33 -28.97 8.27
C LEU A 110 19.18 -27.71 8.13
N MET A 111 19.46 -27.00 9.21
CA MET A 111 20.36 -25.86 9.22
C MET A 111 21.77 -26.21 8.75
N LYS A 112 22.35 -27.31 9.25
CA LYS A 112 23.65 -27.80 8.79
C LYS A 112 23.66 -28.15 7.30
N PHE A 113 22.54 -28.62 6.77
CA PHE A 113 22.39 -28.89 5.34
C PHE A 113 22.23 -27.60 4.51
N ALA A 114 21.37 -26.70 4.96
CA ALA A 114 21.01 -25.48 4.21
C ALA A 114 22.13 -24.43 4.23
N MET A 115 22.82 -24.27 5.36
CA MET A 115 23.83 -23.23 5.59
C MET A 115 25.25 -23.61 5.12
N LYS A 116 25.34 -24.32 4.00
CA LYS A 116 26.63 -24.64 3.38
C LYS A 116 27.05 -23.55 2.39
N GLY A 117 28.27 -23.05 2.53
CA GLY A 117 28.82 -22.04 1.61
C GLY A 117 28.74 -22.44 0.12
N LYS A 118 28.74 -23.74 -0.17
CA LYS A 118 28.55 -24.27 -1.52
C LYS A 118 27.16 -23.93 -2.06
N ALA A 119 26.11 -24.13 -1.27
CA ALA A 119 24.72 -23.84 -1.67
C ALA A 119 24.53 -22.35 -2.01
N PHE A 120 25.11 -21.46 -1.20
CA PHE A 120 25.08 -20.02 -1.49
C PHE A 120 25.79 -19.70 -2.80
N ARG A 121 27.02 -20.17 -3.00
CA ARG A 121 27.77 -19.92 -4.22
C ARG A 121 27.05 -20.42 -5.47
N GLU A 122 26.50 -21.62 -5.43
CA GLU A 122 25.78 -22.21 -6.57
C GLU A 122 24.51 -21.44 -6.91
N ASN A 123 23.73 -21.04 -5.89
CA ASN A 123 22.49 -20.29 -6.11
C ASN A 123 22.78 -18.89 -6.65
N TYR A 124 23.74 -18.16 -6.08
CA TYR A 124 24.09 -16.83 -6.58
C TYR A 124 24.75 -16.88 -7.97
N ALA A 125 25.55 -17.90 -8.25
CA ALA A 125 26.10 -18.09 -9.59
C ALA A 125 25.02 -18.29 -10.65
N LYS A 126 23.94 -19.01 -10.33
CA LYS A 126 22.79 -19.18 -11.24
C LYS A 126 22.13 -17.86 -11.58
N VAL A 127 21.95 -16.97 -10.61
CA VAL A 127 21.37 -15.64 -10.84
C VAL A 127 22.23 -14.83 -11.82
N ALA A 128 23.56 -14.90 -11.70
CA ALA A 128 24.47 -14.18 -12.59
C ALA A 128 24.54 -14.77 -13.99
N THR A 129 24.52 -16.11 -14.12
CA THR A 129 24.74 -16.81 -15.40
C THR A 129 23.46 -17.05 -16.19
N ASP A 130 22.32 -17.19 -15.51
CA ASP A 130 21.00 -17.37 -16.14
C ASP A 130 19.91 -16.50 -15.50
N PRO A 131 19.87 -15.20 -15.84
CA PRO A 131 18.89 -14.26 -15.28
C PRO A 131 17.47 -14.50 -15.81
N GLY A 132 17.25 -15.53 -16.61
CA GLY A 132 15.95 -15.88 -17.18
C GLY A 132 15.62 -15.19 -18.51
N LYS A 133 14.65 -15.76 -19.21
CA LYS A 133 14.28 -15.32 -20.59
C LYS A 133 13.77 -13.89 -20.65
N LEU A 134 13.04 -13.43 -19.63
CA LEU A 134 12.50 -12.06 -19.61
C LEU A 134 13.62 -11.02 -19.46
N TRP A 135 14.57 -11.29 -18.55
CA TRP A 135 15.73 -10.40 -18.37
C TRP A 135 16.59 -10.31 -19.62
N LYS A 136 16.82 -11.44 -20.31
CA LYS A 136 17.59 -11.48 -21.56
C LYS A 136 16.94 -10.70 -22.72
N LYS A 137 15.64 -10.43 -22.65
CA LYS A 137 14.92 -9.61 -23.64
C LYS A 137 15.10 -8.11 -23.43
N ILE A 138 15.54 -7.68 -22.26
CA ILE A 138 15.77 -6.28 -21.96
C ILE A 138 17.01 -5.82 -22.72
N LYS A 139 16.82 -4.89 -23.66
CA LYS A 139 17.92 -4.26 -24.38
C LYS A 139 18.46 -3.11 -23.53
N GLY A 140 19.71 -3.20 -23.12
CA GLY A 140 20.40 -2.10 -22.47
C GLY A 140 20.66 -0.95 -23.48
N VAL A 141 20.62 0.27 -22.97
CA VAL A 141 21.04 1.46 -23.71
C VAL A 141 22.38 1.91 -23.13
N ALA A 142 23.39 2.06 -23.98
CA ALA A 142 24.68 2.59 -23.57
C ALA A 142 24.71 4.10 -23.81
N GLY A 143 25.26 4.86 -22.85
CA GLY A 143 25.39 6.32 -22.94
C GLY A 143 25.54 6.97 -21.59
N THR A 144 25.82 8.25 -21.57
CA THR A 144 25.89 9.06 -20.34
C THR A 144 24.51 9.52 -19.87
N THR A 145 23.52 9.53 -20.76
CA THR A 145 22.14 9.91 -20.50
C THR A 145 21.20 8.83 -21.05
N TYR A 146 20.04 8.70 -20.43
CA TYR A 146 19.00 7.78 -20.88
C TYR A 146 17.79 8.56 -21.38
N THR A 147 17.32 8.25 -22.57
CA THR A 147 16.09 8.82 -23.11
C THR A 147 14.91 8.01 -22.59
N TRP A 148 14.15 8.57 -21.67
CA TRP A 148 12.99 7.92 -21.08
C TRP A 148 11.84 7.82 -22.09
N PRO A 149 11.35 6.62 -22.39
CA PRO A 149 10.13 6.48 -23.18
C PRO A 149 8.92 6.94 -22.39
N ALA A 150 7.83 7.31 -23.07
CA ALA A 150 6.56 7.54 -22.41
C ALA A 150 6.12 6.31 -21.60
N SER A 151 5.74 6.52 -20.35
CA SER A 151 5.44 5.44 -19.42
C SER A 151 4.33 5.85 -18.44
N THR A 152 3.43 4.92 -18.15
CA THR A 152 2.46 5.07 -17.06
C THR A 152 2.99 4.55 -15.72
N TYR A 153 4.23 4.05 -15.67
CA TYR A 153 4.92 3.61 -14.45
C TYR A 153 5.90 4.62 -13.89
N ILE A 154 6.52 5.41 -14.76
CA ILE A 154 7.53 6.40 -14.40
C ILE A 154 7.17 7.71 -15.07
N ALA A 155 7.08 8.78 -14.30
CA ALA A 155 6.89 10.13 -14.77
C ALA A 155 7.99 11.04 -14.22
N GLU A 156 8.31 12.10 -14.95
CA GLU A 156 9.23 13.12 -14.46
C GLU A 156 8.66 13.75 -13.19
N PRO A 157 9.43 13.80 -12.08
CA PRO A 157 8.94 14.35 -10.83
C PRO A 157 8.62 15.85 -10.94
N PRO A 158 7.44 16.30 -10.50
CA PRO A 158 7.03 17.70 -10.63
C PRO A 158 7.91 18.67 -9.82
N PHE A 159 8.66 18.15 -8.85
CA PHE A 159 9.59 18.92 -8.02
C PHE A 159 10.78 19.48 -8.79
N PHE A 160 11.06 18.98 -9.99
CA PHE A 160 12.15 19.41 -10.87
C PHE A 160 11.68 20.28 -12.05
N ALA A 161 10.39 20.60 -12.14
CA ALA A 161 9.83 21.37 -13.26
C ALA A 161 10.54 22.72 -13.50
N ASN A 162 11.05 23.34 -12.42
CA ASN A 162 11.77 24.61 -12.49
C ASN A 162 13.26 24.46 -12.12
N PHE A 163 13.81 23.24 -12.23
CA PHE A 163 15.21 23.01 -11.92
C PHE A 163 16.10 23.51 -13.04
N ALA A 164 16.98 24.46 -12.75
CA ALA A 164 18.00 24.93 -13.66
C ALA A 164 19.39 24.52 -13.15
N LEU A 165 20.25 24.05 -14.06
CA LEU A 165 21.65 23.70 -13.74
C LEU A 165 22.55 24.94 -13.56
N GLU A 166 22.05 26.12 -13.88
CA GLU A 166 22.79 27.36 -13.73
C GLU A 166 22.90 27.76 -12.26
N LYS A 167 24.13 28.16 -11.87
CA LYS A 167 24.45 28.50 -10.51
C LYS A 167 23.66 29.76 -10.10
N GLY A 168 22.73 29.63 -9.16
CA GLY A 168 21.86 30.70 -8.66
C GLY A 168 20.44 30.71 -9.22
N ALA A 169 20.10 29.85 -10.18
CA ALA A 169 18.76 29.77 -10.78
C ALA A 169 17.82 28.79 -10.09
N ALA A 170 18.23 28.12 -9.04
CA ALA A 170 17.36 27.28 -8.21
C ALA A 170 16.50 28.20 -7.31
N SER A 171 15.45 28.80 -7.87
CA SER A 171 14.41 29.37 -7.05
C SER A 171 13.62 28.22 -6.45
N ALA A 172 13.66 28.10 -5.14
CA ALA A 172 12.83 27.17 -4.37
C ALA A 172 11.33 27.59 -4.37
N GLU A 173 10.83 28.08 -5.48
CA GLU A 173 9.42 28.49 -5.65
C GLU A 173 8.48 27.30 -5.81
N GLY A 174 8.70 26.23 -5.12
CA GLY A 174 7.80 25.07 -5.12
C GLY A 174 7.71 24.37 -3.78
N VAL A 175 8.62 24.66 -2.88
CA VAL A 175 8.66 24.06 -1.55
C VAL A 175 8.19 25.09 -0.54
N GLY A 176 6.88 25.05 -0.21
CA GLY A 176 6.24 25.81 0.85
C GLY A 176 6.71 27.26 0.90
N ALA A 177 5.96 28.20 0.33
CA ALA A 177 6.24 29.62 0.48
C ALA A 177 6.28 29.95 1.96
N THR A 178 7.47 29.89 2.55
CA THR A 178 7.74 30.57 3.82
C THR A 178 7.69 32.04 3.52
N GLY A 179 6.78 32.76 4.15
CA GLY A 179 6.77 34.22 4.13
C GLY A 179 8.15 34.75 4.52
N GLN A 180 8.42 36.04 4.29
CA GLN A 180 9.71 36.71 4.45
C GLN A 180 10.44 36.44 5.79
N ASN A 181 9.80 35.81 6.77
CA ASN A 181 10.35 35.48 8.10
C ASN A 181 10.23 33.98 8.45
N GLY A 182 10.12 33.10 7.47
CA GLY A 182 9.96 31.64 7.74
C GLY A 182 8.57 31.25 8.29
N GLN A 183 7.62 32.16 8.32
CA GLN A 183 6.26 31.91 8.78
C GLN A 183 5.38 31.42 7.61
N ILE A 184 4.72 30.32 7.81
CA ILE A 184 3.66 29.85 6.90
C ILE A 184 2.39 30.62 7.25
N THR A 185 1.95 31.52 6.36
CA THR A 185 0.68 32.21 6.53
C THR A 185 -0.39 31.45 5.76
N VAL A 186 -1.38 30.93 6.47
CA VAL A 186 -2.53 30.24 5.89
C VAL A 186 -3.77 31.10 6.16
N GLN A 187 -4.28 31.80 5.13
CA GLN A 187 -5.47 32.63 5.25
C GLN A 187 -6.59 32.08 4.36
N GLY A 188 -7.82 32.08 4.85
CA GLY A 188 -8.99 31.63 4.10
C GLY A 188 -8.99 30.14 3.77
N ALA A 189 -8.17 29.34 4.45
CA ALA A 189 -8.07 27.90 4.18
C ALA A 189 -9.37 27.17 4.45
N ARG A 190 -9.59 26.11 3.67
CA ARG A 190 -10.67 25.14 3.89
C ARG A 190 -10.12 23.85 4.49
N ILE A 191 -10.95 23.19 5.27
CA ILE A 191 -10.59 21.87 5.83
C ILE A 191 -10.75 20.82 4.73
N MET A 192 -9.64 20.18 4.36
CA MET A 192 -9.67 19.06 3.43
C MET A 192 -10.17 17.78 4.08
N ALA A 193 -9.74 17.54 5.29
CA ALA A 193 -10.14 16.38 6.07
C ALA A 193 -9.99 16.63 7.57
N LEU A 194 -10.87 15.98 8.32
CA LEU A 194 -10.80 15.86 9.77
C LEU A 194 -10.67 14.37 10.10
N PHE A 195 -9.48 13.97 10.52
CA PHE A 195 -9.18 12.58 10.85
C PHE A 195 -9.15 12.35 12.36
N GLY A 196 -9.38 11.10 12.76
CA GLY A 196 -9.20 10.64 14.15
C GLY A 196 -7.73 10.35 14.48
N ASP A 197 -7.55 9.55 15.54
CA ASP A 197 -6.24 9.09 16.00
C ASP A 197 -5.65 8.01 15.10
N SER A 198 -4.34 7.79 15.23
CA SER A 198 -3.59 6.67 14.59
C SER A 198 -3.73 6.61 13.06
N ILE A 199 -3.71 7.76 12.40
CA ILE A 199 -3.63 7.83 10.94
C ILE A 199 -2.23 7.40 10.51
N THR A 200 -2.15 6.20 9.98
CA THR A 200 -0.88 5.60 9.56
C THR A 200 -0.40 6.15 8.22
N THR A 201 0.88 5.96 7.91
CA THR A 201 1.41 6.26 6.58
C THR A 201 0.73 5.46 5.47
N ASP A 202 0.05 4.35 5.79
CA ASP A 202 -0.75 3.58 4.84
C ASP A 202 -2.11 4.21 4.53
N HIS A 203 -2.66 4.95 5.49
CA HIS A 203 -3.84 5.76 5.25
C HIS A 203 -3.53 6.94 4.32
N ILE A 204 -2.32 7.50 4.40
CA ILE A 204 -1.90 8.68 3.67
C ILE A 204 -1.33 8.31 2.30
N SER A 205 -0.29 7.48 2.29
CA SER A 205 0.39 7.03 1.07
C SER A 205 -0.32 5.83 0.46
N PRO A 206 -0.71 5.87 -0.81
CA PRO A 206 -1.47 4.77 -1.39
C PRO A 206 -0.66 3.48 -1.47
N ALA A 207 -1.34 2.37 -1.23
CA ALA A 207 -0.81 1.01 -1.32
C ALA A 207 -1.89 0.06 -1.85
N GLY A 208 -1.47 -1.14 -2.27
CA GLY A 208 -2.39 -2.17 -2.77
C GLY A 208 -2.94 -1.90 -4.16
N SER A 209 -4.04 -2.56 -4.48
CA SER A 209 -4.67 -2.54 -5.79
C SER A 209 -5.34 -1.21 -6.12
N ILE A 210 -5.36 -0.85 -7.40
CA ILE A 210 -6.01 0.35 -7.91
C ILE A 210 -7.41 -0.01 -8.39
N LYS A 211 -8.44 0.59 -7.79
CA LYS A 211 -9.83 0.42 -8.22
C LYS A 211 -10.09 1.19 -9.51
N ALA A 212 -10.81 0.58 -10.47
CA ALA A 212 -11.14 1.24 -11.75
C ALA A 212 -11.97 2.52 -11.56
N SER A 213 -12.85 2.55 -10.54
CA SER A 213 -13.68 3.72 -10.21
C SER A 213 -12.94 4.84 -9.47
N SER A 214 -11.70 4.60 -9.02
CA SER A 214 -10.91 5.63 -8.32
C SER A 214 -10.32 6.65 -9.29
N PRO A 215 -9.96 7.86 -8.83
CA PRO A 215 -9.28 8.85 -9.67
C PRO A 215 -8.03 8.31 -10.36
N ALA A 216 -7.25 7.45 -9.67
CA ALA A 216 -6.08 6.80 -10.25
C ALA A 216 -6.46 5.78 -11.34
N GLY A 217 -7.51 4.99 -11.11
CA GLY A 217 -8.01 4.02 -12.10
C GLY A 217 -8.56 4.71 -13.36
N GLN A 218 -9.30 5.79 -13.19
CA GLN A 218 -9.80 6.58 -14.30
C GLN A 218 -8.68 7.22 -15.12
N TRP A 219 -7.64 7.73 -14.44
CA TRP A 219 -6.45 8.25 -15.11
C TRP A 219 -5.75 7.17 -15.95
N LEU A 220 -5.59 5.97 -15.40
CA LEU A 220 -4.99 4.84 -16.13
C LEU A 220 -5.81 4.44 -17.36
N LEU A 221 -7.13 4.36 -17.25
CA LEU A 221 -8.03 4.07 -18.38
C LEU A 221 -7.90 5.15 -19.48
N GLN A 222 -7.86 6.43 -19.12
CA GLN A 222 -7.67 7.55 -20.03
C GLN A 222 -6.32 7.49 -20.76
N HIS A 223 -5.31 6.86 -20.13
CA HIS A 223 -3.98 6.63 -20.74
C HIS A 223 -3.86 5.27 -21.43
N GLY A 224 -4.98 4.60 -21.72
CA GLY A 224 -5.03 3.37 -22.50
C GLY A 224 -4.62 2.09 -21.74
N VAL A 225 -4.42 2.18 -20.42
CA VAL A 225 -4.09 1.00 -19.60
C VAL A 225 -5.36 0.22 -19.29
N GLN A 226 -5.41 -1.04 -19.66
CA GLN A 226 -6.54 -1.91 -19.34
C GLN A 226 -6.55 -2.28 -17.85
N LYS A 227 -7.74 -2.56 -17.29
CA LYS A 227 -7.88 -2.90 -15.86
C LYS A 227 -6.98 -4.07 -15.45
N ALA A 228 -6.81 -5.07 -16.31
CA ALA A 228 -5.94 -6.21 -16.08
C ALA A 228 -4.46 -5.82 -15.88
N ASP A 229 -4.04 -4.69 -16.44
CA ASP A 229 -2.67 -4.17 -16.42
C ASP A 229 -2.48 -3.03 -15.42
N PHE A 230 -3.48 -2.72 -14.59
CA PHE A 230 -3.39 -1.64 -13.61
C PHE A 230 -2.25 -1.85 -12.63
N ASN A 231 -2.04 -3.10 -12.23
CA ASN A 231 -1.08 -3.44 -11.19
C ASN A 231 -1.44 -2.74 -9.86
N SER A 232 -0.45 -2.44 -9.02
CA SER A 232 -0.65 -1.80 -7.73
C SER A 232 -0.04 -0.40 -7.67
N TYR A 233 -0.46 0.40 -6.69
CA TYR A 233 0.19 1.67 -6.38
C TYR A 233 1.70 1.49 -6.11
N GLY A 234 2.08 0.40 -5.42
CA GLY A 234 3.48 0.09 -5.17
C GLY A 234 4.30 -0.11 -6.44
N ALA A 235 3.74 -0.77 -7.45
CA ALA A 235 4.38 -0.94 -8.75
C ALA A 235 4.48 0.38 -9.55
N ARG A 236 3.56 1.32 -9.33
CA ARG A 236 3.50 2.62 -10.01
C ARG A 236 4.02 3.80 -9.19
N ARG A 237 4.73 3.52 -8.10
CA ARG A 237 5.25 4.57 -7.20
C ARG A 237 6.20 5.57 -7.85
N GLY A 238 6.75 5.25 -9.02
CA GLY A 238 7.55 6.16 -9.85
C GLY A 238 6.72 7.12 -10.70
N ASN A 239 5.39 7.05 -10.64
CA ASN A 239 4.50 7.95 -11.37
C ASN A 239 3.66 8.76 -10.37
N HIS A 240 3.99 10.04 -10.24
CA HIS A 240 3.30 10.95 -9.31
C HIS A 240 1.85 11.18 -9.67
N ASP A 241 1.47 11.11 -10.95
CA ASP A 241 0.09 11.26 -11.38
C ASP A 241 -0.82 10.16 -10.81
N VAL A 242 -0.32 8.93 -10.80
CA VAL A 242 -1.05 7.80 -10.19
C VAL A 242 -1.06 7.92 -8.67
N MET A 243 0.10 8.22 -8.08
CA MET A 243 0.27 8.23 -6.63
C MET A 243 -0.52 9.34 -5.94
N VAL A 244 -0.55 10.56 -6.49
CA VAL A 244 -1.30 11.67 -5.89
C VAL A 244 -2.79 11.40 -5.91
N ARG A 245 -3.30 10.72 -6.94
CA ARG A 245 -4.71 10.34 -7.05
C ARG A 245 -5.15 9.26 -6.05
N GLY A 246 -4.18 8.56 -5.45
CA GLY A 246 -4.41 7.60 -4.38
C GLY A 246 -4.06 8.12 -2.98
N THR A 247 -3.54 9.33 -2.86
CA THR A 247 -3.20 9.92 -1.57
C THR A 247 -4.47 10.15 -0.74
N PHE A 248 -4.49 9.67 0.51
CA PHE A 248 -5.66 9.60 1.39
C PHE A 248 -6.82 8.75 0.84
N ALA A 249 -6.59 7.87 -0.11
CA ALA A 249 -7.62 7.01 -0.69
C ALA A 249 -7.62 5.58 -0.11
N ASN A 250 -7.02 5.37 1.06
CA ASN A 250 -7.08 4.09 1.75
C ASN A 250 -8.54 3.70 2.03
N VAL A 251 -8.88 2.42 1.81
CA VAL A 251 -10.24 1.91 1.94
C VAL A 251 -10.77 1.92 3.39
N ARG A 252 -9.91 2.10 4.37
CA ARG A 252 -10.26 2.14 5.81
C ARG A 252 -10.19 3.53 6.43
N ILE A 253 -9.70 4.53 5.70
CA ILE A 253 -9.64 5.88 6.23
C ILE A 253 -11.05 6.44 6.44
N LYS A 254 -11.26 7.16 7.54
CA LYS A 254 -12.54 7.80 7.87
C LYS A 254 -12.34 9.29 7.98
N ASN A 255 -13.02 10.04 7.13
CA ASN A 255 -13.06 11.49 7.24
C ASN A 255 -14.26 11.91 8.09
N LEU A 256 -14.00 12.48 9.26
CA LEU A 256 -15.04 12.87 10.22
C LEU A 256 -15.90 14.05 9.73
N MET A 257 -15.52 14.70 8.63
CA MET A 257 -16.38 15.68 7.94
C MET A 257 -17.57 15.01 7.27
N ILE A 258 -17.52 13.72 6.97
CA ILE A 258 -18.66 12.96 6.47
C ILE A 258 -19.56 12.59 7.67
N PRO A 259 -20.83 13.01 7.67
CA PRO A 259 -21.75 12.65 8.73
C PRO A 259 -21.89 11.13 8.88
N PRO A 260 -22.10 10.61 10.09
CA PRO A 260 -22.38 9.20 10.28
C PRO A 260 -23.71 8.82 9.63
N SER A 261 -23.82 7.58 9.21
CA SER A 261 -25.07 6.96 8.77
C SER A 261 -26.07 6.84 9.93
N ALA A 262 -27.33 6.53 9.64
CA ALA A 262 -28.39 6.43 10.66
C ALA A 262 -28.11 5.37 11.74
N ASP A 263 -27.32 4.35 11.42
CA ASP A 263 -26.85 3.30 12.34
C ASP A 263 -25.61 3.69 13.18
N GLY A 264 -25.12 4.92 12.99
CA GLY A 264 -23.90 5.43 13.65
C GLY A 264 -22.60 5.02 12.96
N SER A 265 -22.63 4.21 11.91
CA SER A 265 -21.45 3.85 11.13
C SER A 265 -20.92 5.07 10.35
N ARG A 266 -19.61 5.09 10.10
CA ARG A 266 -18.99 6.13 9.29
C ARG A 266 -18.48 5.55 7.98
N GLU A 267 -18.68 6.30 6.92
CA GLU A 267 -18.17 5.95 5.60
C GLU A 267 -16.64 5.84 5.62
N GLU A 268 -16.15 4.77 5.05
CA GLU A 268 -14.73 4.50 4.85
C GLU A 268 -14.32 4.86 3.41
N GLY A 269 -13.06 5.30 3.25
CA GLY A 269 -12.52 5.67 1.95
C GLY A 269 -12.08 7.12 1.85
N GLY A 270 -11.41 7.44 0.77
CA GLY A 270 -10.78 8.74 0.54
C GLY A 270 -11.74 9.81 0.03
N VAL A 271 -12.79 10.11 0.78
CA VAL A 271 -13.81 11.09 0.41
C VAL A 271 -13.84 12.29 1.35
N THR A 272 -14.33 13.41 0.87
CA THR A 272 -14.52 14.65 1.64
C THR A 272 -15.76 15.40 1.18
N VAL A 273 -16.09 16.47 1.90
CA VAL A 273 -17.15 17.43 1.53
C VAL A 273 -16.49 18.72 1.07
N PHE A 274 -16.83 19.16 -0.14
CA PHE A 274 -16.32 20.40 -0.71
C PHE A 274 -16.97 21.62 -0.03
N GLN A 275 -16.15 22.58 0.45
CA GLN A 275 -16.62 23.66 1.33
C GLN A 275 -16.57 25.06 0.71
N SER A 276 -15.91 25.23 -0.45
CA SER A 276 -15.90 26.55 -1.11
C SER A 276 -17.26 26.91 -1.68
N GLU A 277 -17.57 28.18 -1.69
CA GLU A 277 -18.78 28.70 -2.29
C GLU A 277 -18.86 28.35 -3.79
N GLY A 278 -20.07 28.08 -4.27
CA GLY A 278 -20.32 27.73 -5.65
C GLY A 278 -21.18 26.47 -5.83
N PRO A 279 -21.35 26.01 -7.08
CA PRO A 279 -22.23 24.87 -7.40
C PRO A 279 -21.90 23.55 -6.70
N LEU A 280 -20.64 23.35 -6.30
CA LEU A 280 -20.16 22.13 -5.66
C LEU A 280 -20.15 22.20 -4.13
N GLN A 281 -20.59 23.33 -3.54
CA GLN A 281 -20.60 23.49 -2.08
C GLN A 281 -21.49 22.42 -1.41
N GLY A 282 -20.90 21.69 -0.46
CA GLY A 282 -21.58 20.61 0.24
C GLY A 282 -21.55 19.26 -0.49
N GLU A 283 -21.05 19.21 -1.71
CA GLU A 283 -20.94 17.93 -2.43
C GLU A 283 -19.85 17.03 -1.86
N LYS A 284 -20.19 15.76 -1.79
CA LYS A 284 -19.24 14.69 -1.43
C LYS A 284 -18.48 14.23 -2.66
N MET A 285 -17.15 14.20 -2.59
CA MET A 285 -16.28 13.77 -3.68
C MET A 285 -15.00 13.14 -3.16
N PHE A 286 -14.19 12.56 -4.03
CA PHE A 286 -12.86 12.09 -3.66
C PHE A 286 -11.98 13.25 -3.19
N ILE A 287 -11.12 13.00 -2.20
CA ILE A 287 -10.16 14.00 -1.69
C ILE A 287 -9.31 14.56 -2.83
N PHE A 288 -8.89 13.72 -3.79
CA PHE A 288 -8.15 14.18 -4.96
C PHE A 288 -8.94 15.21 -5.79
N ASP A 289 -10.20 14.93 -6.09
CA ASP A 289 -11.02 15.82 -6.91
C ASP A 289 -11.27 17.15 -6.20
N ALA A 290 -11.58 17.10 -4.89
CA ALA A 290 -11.71 18.31 -4.08
C ALA A 290 -10.41 19.13 -4.06
N ALA A 291 -9.26 18.46 -3.93
CA ALA A 291 -7.96 19.12 -3.97
C ALA A 291 -7.72 19.86 -5.28
N MET A 292 -8.04 19.22 -6.40
CA MET A 292 -7.90 19.87 -7.72
C MET A 292 -8.82 21.09 -7.85
N HIS A 293 -10.06 21.03 -7.35
CA HIS A 293 -10.96 22.19 -7.33
C HIS A 293 -10.43 23.32 -6.44
N TYR A 294 -9.96 23.03 -5.24
CA TYR A 294 -9.37 24.04 -4.34
C TYR A 294 -8.12 24.68 -4.95
N MET A 295 -7.24 23.88 -5.55
CA MET A 295 -6.03 24.38 -6.21
C MET A 295 -6.36 25.29 -7.39
N ALA A 296 -7.35 24.91 -8.21
CA ALA A 296 -7.82 25.73 -9.33
C ALA A 296 -8.42 27.08 -8.89
N GLN A 297 -9.01 27.14 -7.69
CA GLN A 297 -9.54 28.36 -7.08
C GLN A 297 -8.47 29.16 -6.31
N GLY A 298 -7.23 28.66 -6.19
CA GLY A 298 -6.20 29.25 -5.35
C GLY A 298 -6.52 29.19 -3.85
N THR A 299 -7.44 28.33 -3.43
CA THR A 299 -7.88 28.20 -2.04
C THR A 299 -6.96 27.23 -1.30
N PRO A 300 -6.25 27.68 -0.26
CA PRO A 300 -5.39 26.80 0.54
C PRO A 300 -6.23 25.81 1.35
N THR A 301 -5.68 24.63 1.59
CA THR A 301 -6.34 23.60 2.40
C THR A 301 -5.47 23.15 3.57
N VAL A 302 -6.13 22.66 4.63
CA VAL A 302 -5.50 22.13 5.84
C VAL A 302 -6.16 20.81 6.25
N ILE A 303 -5.41 19.98 6.96
CA ILE A 303 -5.92 18.75 7.57
C ILE A 303 -5.82 18.89 9.09
N PHE A 304 -6.85 18.42 9.79
CA PHE A 304 -6.80 18.21 11.23
C PHE A 304 -6.81 16.71 11.53
N ALA A 305 -6.01 16.28 12.50
CA ALA A 305 -5.92 14.88 12.90
C ALA A 305 -5.77 14.73 14.41
N GLY A 306 -5.99 13.52 14.89
CA GLY A 306 -5.83 13.14 16.29
C GLY A 306 -4.38 12.83 16.67
N GLU A 307 -4.21 11.87 17.56
CA GLU A 307 -2.91 11.42 18.06
C GLU A 307 -2.23 10.46 17.08
N GLU A 308 -0.89 10.40 17.13
CA GLU A 308 -0.03 9.48 16.37
C GLU A 308 -0.17 9.60 14.85
N TYR A 309 -0.38 10.81 14.34
CA TYR A 309 -0.45 11.01 12.88
C TYR A 309 0.85 10.62 12.19
N GLY A 310 0.75 9.81 11.14
CA GLY A 310 1.88 9.35 10.34
C GLY A 310 2.62 8.15 10.91
N THR A 311 2.04 7.43 11.89
CA THR A 311 2.64 6.20 12.42
C THR A 311 2.74 5.11 11.34
N GLY A 312 3.68 4.20 11.50
CA GLY A 312 3.89 3.06 10.58
C GLY A 312 5.19 3.12 9.81
N SER A 313 5.18 2.63 8.57
CA SER A 313 6.38 2.58 7.72
C SER A 313 6.81 3.96 7.23
N SER A 314 8.11 4.21 7.11
CA SER A 314 8.63 5.43 6.48
C SER A 314 8.24 5.48 5.01
N ARG A 315 7.40 6.43 4.65
CA ARG A 315 6.94 6.65 3.27
C ARG A 315 7.03 8.12 2.91
N ASP A 316 7.91 8.44 2.00
CA ASP A 316 8.05 9.79 1.46
C ASP A 316 6.77 10.28 0.76
N TRP A 317 5.98 9.40 0.17
CA TRP A 317 4.69 9.74 -0.41
C TRP A 317 3.65 10.20 0.62
N ALA A 318 3.79 9.89 1.89
CA ALA A 318 2.95 10.46 2.93
C ALA A 318 3.13 11.99 3.05
N ALA A 319 4.34 12.49 2.78
CA ALA A 319 4.62 13.92 2.70
C ALA A 319 4.39 14.48 1.29
N LYS A 320 4.99 13.86 0.27
CA LYS A 320 4.90 14.32 -1.14
C LYS A 320 3.46 14.36 -1.65
N GLY A 321 2.68 13.32 -1.42
CA GLY A 321 1.28 13.28 -1.83
C GLY A 321 0.44 14.36 -1.17
N THR A 322 0.65 14.59 0.13
CA THR A 322 0.01 15.66 0.89
C THR A 322 0.34 17.04 0.29
N GLN A 323 1.61 17.29 -0.03
CA GLN A 323 2.04 18.54 -0.67
C GLN A 323 1.43 18.70 -2.08
N LEU A 324 1.43 17.64 -2.89
CA LEU A 324 0.88 17.66 -4.26
C LEU A 324 -0.62 17.86 -4.31
N LEU A 325 -1.35 17.53 -3.24
CA LEU A 325 -2.77 17.86 -3.07
C LEU A 325 -3.00 19.33 -2.64
N GLY A 326 -1.94 20.16 -2.58
CA GLY A 326 -2.06 21.57 -2.21
C GLY A 326 -2.33 21.83 -0.73
N ILE A 327 -2.19 20.82 0.13
CA ILE A 327 -2.39 20.94 1.57
C ILE A 327 -1.23 21.74 2.15
N LYS A 328 -1.54 22.84 2.84
CA LYS A 328 -0.56 23.80 3.36
C LYS A 328 -0.11 23.46 4.77
N ALA A 329 -0.96 22.83 5.57
CA ALA A 329 -0.64 22.43 6.92
C ALA A 329 -1.42 21.20 7.35
N VAL A 330 -0.79 20.40 8.18
CA VAL A 330 -1.43 19.32 8.95
C VAL A 330 -1.31 19.68 10.42
N VAL A 331 -2.43 19.78 11.10
CA VAL A 331 -2.51 20.06 12.53
C VAL A 331 -3.00 18.79 13.22
N ALA A 332 -2.13 18.18 14.02
CA ALA A 332 -2.45 16.96 14.73
C ALA A 332 -2.18 17.10 16.24
N ARG A 333 -2.88 16.33 17.07
CA ARG A 333 -2.64 16.31 18.52
C ARG A 333 -1.24 15.78 18.85
N SER A 334 -0.76 14.79 18.07
CA SER A 334 0.63 14.35 18.07
C SER A 334 1.03 13.74 16.74
N PHE A 335 2.34 13.77 16.44
CA PHE A 335 2.92 13.18 15.24
C PHE A 335 3.83 12.02 15.62
N GLU A 336 3.86 11.01 14.76
CA GLU A 336 4.90 10.01 14.82
C GLU A 336 6.26 10.65 14.46
N ARG A 337 7.31 10.26 15.18
CA ARG A 337 8.62 10.89 15.11
C ARG A 337 9.26 10.90 13.71
N ILE A 338 9.10 9.82 12.95
CA ILE A 338 9.70 9.69 11.61
C ILE A 338 8.95 10.56 10.59
N HIS A 339 7.65 10.73 10.79
CA HIS A 339 6.80 11.51 9.89
C HIS A 339 6.97 13.01 10.05
N ARG A 340 7.31 13.46 11.24
CA ARG A 340 7.49 14.88 11.60
C ARG A 340 8.66 15.58 10.91
#